data_211098ad0410e9bfe81ae1c9f117212e
#
_entry.id   211098ad0410e9bfe81ae1c9f117212e
#
_cell.length_a   1.000
_cell.length_b   1.000
_cell.length_c   1.000
_cell.angle_alpha   90.00
_cell.angle_beta   90.00
_cell.angle_gamma   90.00
#
_symmetry.space_group_name_H-M   'P 1'
#
loop_
_entity.id
_entity.type
_entity.pdbx_description
1 polymer ?
#
loop_
_entity_poly.entity_id
_entity_poly.type
_entity_poly.pdbx_seq_one_letter_code
_entity_poly.pdbx_strand_id
1 'polypeptide(L)'
;MRSHAYLCIFAVLVILLACTAGCTAPQTAPQKTGTGTQEPNNPIMTVKSQTLTSTQAARTAGIDTTINIHFNDFDCLDVQKELGVEYLYPVQKYTVWATSPVSGTANVNVLFIDVGDKEKIQTVKPVWDEVKKTWVYEGLVPIVQFNDITTPQEKTITIKEQGKYYLCADDRKESGVNDAMLRVPVKLTRL
;
A
#
# COMPACT_ATOMS: atom_id res chain seq x y z
N MET A 1 22.19 -27.52 39.71
CA MET A 1 22.38 -26.12 40.13
C MET A 1 21.43 -25.30 39.29
N ARG A 2 20.22 -25.19 39.57
CA ARG A 2 19.37 -24.42 40.49
C ARG A 2 19.54 -22.93 40.29
N SER A 3 18.52 -22.36 39.58
CA SER A 3 17.65 -21.32 40.10
C SER A 3 18.16 -19.89 39.95
N HIS A 4 17.76 -19.20 38.85
CA HIS A 4 17.59 -17.72 38.78
C HIS A 4 16.63 -17.34 37.65
N ALA A 5 15.43 -17.89 37.64
CA ALA A 5 14.43 -17.61 36.59
C ALA A 5 13.08 -17.12 37.14
N TYR A 6 13.06 -16.31 38.20
CA TYR A 6 11.79 -15.83 38.77
C TYR A 6 11.83 -14.41 39.32
N LEU A 7 12.51 -13.45 38.68
CA LEU A 7 12.54 -12.09 39.23
C LEU A 7 12.26 -10.96 38.21
N CYS A 8 11.63 -11.19 37.08
CA CYS A 8 11.31 -10.14 36.13
C CYS A 8 9.82 -10.03 35.74
N ILE A 9 8.89 -10.60 36.50
CA ILE A 9 7.44 -10.59 36.14
C ILE A 9 6.61 -9.57 36.95
N PHE A 10 7.16 -8.79 37.85
CA PHE A 10 6.38 -7.92 38.76
C PHE A 10 6.51 -6.41 38.54
N ALA A 11 7.03 -5.93 37.42
CA ALA A 11 7.24 -4.49 37.21
C ALA A 11 6.38 -3.82 36.10
N VAL A 12 5.35 -4.45 35.57
CA VAL A 12 4.54 -3.88 34.46
C VAL A 12 3.06 -3.66 34.82
N LEU A 13 2.67 -3.71 36.08
CA LEU A 13 1.24 -3.65 36.44
C LEU A 13 0.82 -2.43 37.27
N VAL A 14 1.44 -1.28 37.17
CA VAL A 14 1.05 -0.08 37.94
C VAL A 14 1.14 1.21 37.11
N ILE A 15 0.74 1.26 35.85
CA ILE A 15 0.44 2.54 35.18
C ILE A 15 -0.82 2.38 34.32
N LEU A 16 -1.95 2.30 34.99
CA LEU A 16 -3.27 2.41 34.35
C LEU A 16 -4.24 2.95 35.41
N LEU A 17 -4.25 4.28 35.60
CA LEU A 17 -5.39 5.02 36.20
C LEU A 17 -5.00 6.51 36.28
N ALA A 18 -5.45 7.30 35.36
CA ALA A 18 -5.89 8.67 35.54
C ALA A 18 -5.95 9.38 34.17
N CYS A 19 -7.15 9.57 33.68
CA CYS A 19 -7.61 10.84 33.13
C CYS A 19 -9.06 10.66 32.64
N THR A 20 -9.96 10.83 33.60
CA THR A 20 -11.37 11.14 33.35
C THR A 20 -11.55 12.64 33.31
N ALA A 21 -12.53 13.07 32.53
CA ALA A 21 -13.26 14.34 32.61
C ALA A 21 -12.75 15.50 31.75
N GLY A 22 -13.59 15.84 30.77
CA GLY A 22 -13.54 17.06 29.97
C GLY A 22 -14.71 17.12 28.97
N CYS A 23 -15.96 17.05 29.50
CA CYS A 23 -17.15 17.41 28.72
C CYS A 23 -17.20 18.92 28.55
N THR A 24 -17.29 19.44 27.34
CA THR A 24 -17.84 20.76 27.06
C THR A 24 -18.85 20.69 25.92
N ALA A 25 -20.05 21.16 26.24
CA ALA A 25 -21.24 21.15 25.42
C ALA A 25 -21.18 22.16 24.25
N PRO A 26 -22.00 22.02 23.21
CA PRO A 26 -22.06 22.94 22.10
C PRO A 26 -22.86 24.18 22.41
N GLN A 27 -22.32 25.36 22.11
CA GLN A 27 -23.04 26.63 22.16
C GLN A 27 -23.93 26.80 20.92
N THR A 28 -25.20 26.99 21.22
CA THR A 28 -26.25 27.38 20.28
C THR A 28 -26.08 28.88 19.93
N ALA A 29 -25.97 29.19 18.64
CA ALA A 29 -25.98 30.58 18.17
C ALA A 29 -27.43 31.05 17.92
N PRO A 30 -27.76 32.33 18.15
CA PRO A 30 -29.13 32.84 18.09
C PRO A 30 -29.56 33.16 16.66
N GLN A 31 -30.78 32.75 16.42
CA GLN A 31 -31.59 33.05 15.22
C GLN A 31 -31.97 34.55 15.20
N LYS A 32 -31.63 35.24 14.15
CA LYS A 32 -32.10 36.61 13.90
C LYS A 32 -33.17 36.59 12.83
N THR A 33 -34.40 36.79 13.25
CA THR A 33 -35.58 37.06 12.43
C THR A 33 -35.45 38.46 11.84
N GLY A 34 -35.49 38.56 10.55
CA GLY A 34 -35.58 39.84 9.81
C GLY A 34 -36.64 39.74 8.76
N THR A 35 -37.81 40.23 9.07
CA THR A 35 -38.90 40.49 8.14
C THR A 35 -38.54 41.70 7.28
N GLY A 36 -38.56 41.58 5.97
CA GLY A 36 -38.42 42.70 5.03
C GLY A 36 -39.03 42.34 3.69
N THR A 37 -40.17 42.95 3.47
CA THR A 37 -41.06 42.89 2.29
C THR A 37 -40.45 43.68 1.13
N GLN A 38 -40.88 43.34 -0.09
CA GLN A 38 -40.85 44.05 -1.40
C GLN A 38 -39.65 43.74 -2.30
N GLU A 39 -39.85 43.32 -3.41
CA GLU A 39 -40.64 43.34 -4.66
C GLU A 39 -39.69 43.44 -5.90
N PRO A 40 -40.14 43.13 -7.10
CA PRO A 40 -39.38 42.29 -8.00
C PRO A 40 -38.74 43.15 -9.12
N ASN A 41 -37.50 42.86 -9.38
CA ASN A 41 -36.93 43.09 -10.71
C ASN A 41 -35.79 42.13 -10.93
N ASN A 42 -36.15 41.00 -11.49
CA ASN A 42 -35.19 39.94 -11.75
C ASN A 42 -34.85 39.93 -13.22
N PRO A 43 -33.66 40.36 -13.64
CA PRO A 43 -33.15 39.96 -14.95
C PRO A 43 -32.74 38.48 -14.82
N ILE A 44 -33.42 37.66 -15.58
CA ILE A 44 -33.11 36.25 -15.80
C ILE A 44 -31.62 36.13 -16.14
N MET A 45 -30.81 35.83 -15.14
CA MET A 45 -29.46 35.35 -15.39
C MET A 45 -29.59 33.95 -15.99
N THR A 46 -29.44 33.87 -17.29
CA THR A 46 -29.20 32.63 -18.00
C THR A 46 -27.92 32.04 -17.43
N VAL A 47 -28.06 31.13 -16.47
CA VAL A 47 -26.96 30.29 -16.03
C VAL A 47 -26.59 29.43 -17.23
N LYS A 48 -25.56 29.86 -17.97
CA LYS A 48 -24.89 28.98 -18.90
C LYS A 48 -24.38 27.81 -18.08
N SER A 49 -25.08 26.68 -18.14
CA SER A 49 -24.58 25.38 -17.72
C SER A 49 -23.28 25.16 -18.47
N GLN A 50 -22.18 25.48 -17.84
CA GLN A 50 -20.90 25.00 -18.30
C GLN A 50 -20.92 23.50 -18.06
N THR A 51 -21.24 22.74 -19.08
CA THR A 51 -20.94 21.33 -19.18
C THR A 51 -19.43 21.23 -19.06
N LEU A 52 -18.95 20.94 -17.85
CA LEU A 52 -17.59 20.49 -17.64
C LEU A 52 -17.46 19.18 -18.40
N THR A 53 -17.13 19.28 -19.67
CA THR A 53 -16.64 18.13 -20.44
C THR A 53 -15.28 17.80 -19.85
N SER A 54 -15.29 17.08 -18.75
CA SER A 54 -14.15 16.35 -18.25
C SER A 54 -13.85 15.26 -19.27
N THR A 55 -13.16 15.63 -20.34
CA THR A 55 -12.45 14.69 -21.19
C THR A 55 -11.24 14.24 -20.41
N GLN A 56 -11.50 13.58 -19.30
CA GLN A 56 -10.51 12.74 -18.68
C GLN A 56 -10.41 11.54 -19.61
N ALA A 57 -9.54 11.66 -20.62
CA ALA A 57 -9.11 10.51 -21.39
C ALA A 57 -8.83 9.42 -20.38
N ALA A 58 -9.57 8.32 -20.48
CA ALA A 58 -9.32 7.13 -19.68
C ALA A 58 -7.87 6.74 -19.98
N ARG A 59 -6.94 7.28 -19.18
CA ARG A 59 -5.59 6.77 -19.16
C ARG A 59 -5.77 5.33 -18.76
N THR A 60 -5.40 4.44 -19.65
CA THR A 60 -5.16 3.06 -19.31
C THR A 60 -4.00 3.13 -18.33
N ALA A 61 -4.36 3.39 -17.07
CA ALA A 61 -3.40 3.64 -16.04
C ALA A 61 -2.75 2.31 -15.74
N GLY A 62 -1.58 2.12 -16.31
CA GLY A 62 -0.71 1.00 -16.07
C GLY A 62 0.63 1.50 -15.56
N ILE A 63 1.30 0.66 -14.82
CA ILE A 63 2.70 0.80 -14.46
C ILE A 63 3.48 -0.11 -15.39
N ASP A 64 4.54 0.40 -16.00
CA ASP A 64 5.54 -0.37 -16.74
C ASP A 64 6.89 0.23 -16.38
N THR A 65 7.59 -0.37 -15.43
CA THR A 65 8.79 0.20 -14.83
C THR A 65 9.73 -0.87 -14.30
N THR A 66 10.80 -0.44 -13.67
CA THR A 66 11.80 -1.31 -13.05
C THR A 66 12.00 -0.92 -11.59
N ILE A 67 11.92 -1.88 -10.68
CA ILE A 67 12.32 -1.71 -9.30
C ILE A 67 13.82 -1.98 -9.22
N ASN A 68 14.57 -1.04 -8.68
CA ASN A 68 16.02 -1.17 -8.52
C ASN A 68 16.30 -1.52 -7.06
N ILE A 69 16.94 -2.66 -6.82
CA ILE A 69 17.36 -3.09 -5.48
C ILE A 69 18.84 -3.43 -5.48
N HIS A 70 19.50 -3.23 -4.36
CA HIS A 70 20.82 -3.80 -4.15
C HIS A 70 20.72 -5.30 -3.83
N PHE A 71 21.80 -6.02 -4.07
CA PHE A 71 21.88 -7.43 -3.70
C PHE A 71 21.64 -7.58 -2.18
N ASN A 72 20.85 -8.58 -1.78
CA ASN A 72 20.43 -8.85 -0.41
C ASN A 72 19.63 -7.68 0.24
N ASP A 73 18.88 -6.96 -0.57
CA ASP A 73 18.05 -5.84 -0.16
C ASP A 73 16.63 -5.94 -0.74
N PHE A 74 15.77 -4.99 -0.43
CA PHE A 74 14.44 -4.87 -0.99
C PHE A 74 14.07 -3.41 -1.23
N ASP A 75 13.18 -3.19 -2.16
CA ASP A 75 12.54 -1.90 -2.38
C ASP A 75 11.10 -2.07 -2.85
N CYS A 76 10.29 -1.05 -2.64
CA CYS A 76 8.88 -1.05 -2.95
C CYS A 76 8.45 0.21 -3.69
N LEU A 77 7.75 0.01 -4.77
CA LEU A 77 7.09 1.02 -5.56
C LEU A 77 5.72 1.35 -4.96
N ASP A 78 5.41 2.62 -4.75
CA ASP A 78 4.07 3.09 -4.37
C ASP A 78 3.17 3.11 -5.62
N VAL A 79 2.25 2.17 -5.68
CA VAL A 79 1.37 1.96 -6.83
C VAL A 79 0.48 3.18 -7.09
N GLN A 80 -0.02 3.84 -6.04
CA GLN A 80 -0.89 5.01 -6.17
C GLN A 80 -0.13 6.20 -6.75
N LYS A 81 1.10 6.41 -6.30
CA LYS A 81 1.97 7.47 -6.80
C LYS A 81 2.25 7.28 -8.29
N GLU A 82 2.56 6.07 -8.71
CA GLU A 82 2.85 5.77 -10.11
C GLU A 82 1.61 5.87 -11.01
N LEU A 83 0.45 5.47 -10.51
CA LEU A 83 -0.81 5.59 -11.24
C LEU A 83 -1.40 7.01 -11.20
N GLY A 84 -0.91 7.90 -10.34
CA GLY A 84 -1.44 9.24 -10.14
C GLY A 84 -2.84 9.24 -9.51
N VAL A 85 -3.12 8.28 -8.63
CA VAL A 85 -4.39 8.14 -7.91
C VAL A 85 -4.16 8.17 -6.40
N GLU A 86 -5.18 8.49 -5.61
CA GLU A 86 -5.06 8.53 -4.16
C GLU A 86 -5.17 7.13 -3.54
N TYR A 87 -6.10 6.33 -4.05
CA TYR A 87 -6.36 4.95 -3.59
C TYR A 87 -6.69 4.03 -4.75
N LEU A 88 -6.47 2.73 -4.58
CA LEU A 88 -7.17 1.72 -5.37
C LEU A 88 -8.49 1.37 -4.68
N TYR A 89 -9.51 1.05 -5.47
CA TYR A 89 -10.86 0.83 -4.97
C TYR A 89 -11.30 -0.62 -5.17
N PRO A 90 -12.23 -1.12 -4.33
CA PRO A 90 -12.79 -2.45 -4.49
C PRO A 90 -13.32 -2.70 -5.90
N VAL A 91 -13.33 -3.95 -6.30
CA VAL A 91 -13.75 -4.49 -7.60
C VAL A 91 -12.88 -4.10 -8.81
N GLN A 92 -11.93 -3.18 -8.64
CA GLN A 92 -10.94 -2.91 -9.70
C GLN A 92 -10.08 -4.16 -9.92
N LYS A 93 -9.85 -4.48 -11.19
CA LYS A 93 -9.03 -5.63 -11.59
C LYS A 93 -7.73 -5.16 -12.22
N TYR A 94 -6.68 -5.86 -11.90
CA TYR A 94 -5.35 -5.61 -12.44
C TYR A 94 -4.65 -6.93 -12.78
N THR A 95 -3.79 -6.88 -13.77
CA THR A 95 -2.77 -7.90 -14.00
C THR A 95 -1.45 -7.41 -13.43
N VAL A 96 -0.91 -8.16 -12.49
CA VAL A 96 0.47 -7.98 -11.98
C VAL A 96 1.37 -8.88 -12.80
N TRP A 97 2.43 -8.31 -13.35
CA TRP A 97 3.45 -9.02 -14.11
C TRP A 97 4.84 -8.68 -13.60
N ALA A 98 5.72 -9.66 -13.59
CA ALA A 98 7.12 -9.48 -13.26
C ALA A 98 7.99 -10.49 -14.03
N THR A 99 9.25 -10.18 -14.21
CA THR A 99 10.24 -11.07 -14.82
C THR A 99 11.57 -11.01 -14.07
N SER A 100 12.47 -11.94 -14.40
CA SER A 100 13.81 -11.99 -13.83
C SER A 100 14.54 -10.65 -14.00
N PRO A 101 15.45 -10.31 -13.09
CA PRO A 101 16.28 -9.12 -13.22
C PRO A 101 17.00 -9.06 -14.56
N VAL A 102 17.13 -7.86 -15.12
CA VAL A 102 17.85 -7.62 -16.38
C VAL A 102 19.36 -7.74 -16.19
N SER A 103 19.83 -7.54 -14.95
CA SER A 103 21.25 -7.63 -14.59
C SER A 103 21.42 -8.59 -13.41
N GLY A 104 22.36 -9.52 -13.55
CA GLY A 104 22.68 -10.50 -12.51
C GLY A 104 21.91 -11.82 -12.66
N THR A 105 22.28 -12.82 -11.87
CA THR A 105 21.69 -14.16 -11.82
C THR A 105 20.88 -14.38 -10.55
N ALA A 106 20.58 -13.32 -9.81
CA ALA A 106 19.84 -13.40 -8.56
C ALA A 106 18.37 -13.75 -8.81
N ASN A 107 17.86 -14.63 -7.97
CA ASN A 107 16.46 -15.01 -7.96
C ASN A 107 15.70 -14.08 -7.02
N VAL A 108 14.90 -13.19 -7.55
CA VAL A 108 14.17 -12.17 -6.79
C VAL A 108 12.73 -12.61 -6.54
N ASN A 109 12.21 -12.33 -5.33
CA ASN A 109 10.79 -12.43 -5.06
C ASN A 109 10.11 -11.10 -5.42
N VAL A 110 8.91 -11.15 -6.02
CA VAL A 110 8.08 -9.96 -6.24
C VAL A 110 6.75 -10.13 -5.52
N LEU A 111 6.38 -9.12 -4.75
CA LEU A 111 5.17 -9.12 -3.93
C LEU A 111 4.29 -7.92 -4.27
N PHE A 112 2.98 -8.15 -4.35
CA PHE A 112 1.99 -7.09 -4.34
C PHE A 112 1.27 -7.13 -2.98
N ILE A 113 1.41 -6.06 -2.20
CA ILE A 113 1.01 -5.99 -0.79
C ILE A 113 0.23 -4.71 -0.49
N ASP A 114 -0.51 -4.70 0.60
CA ASP A 114 -1.14 -3.51 1.14
C ASP A 114 -0.21 -2.71 2.06
N VAL A 115 -0.72 -1.59 2.61
CA VAL A 115 0.04 -0.71 3.50
C VAL A 115 0.43 -1.39 4.82
N GLY A 116 -0.42 -2.27 5.36
CA GLY A 116 -0.13 -2.98 6.60
C GLY A 116 1.03 -3.96 6.45
N ASP A 117 1.07 -4.66 5.33
CA ASP A 117 2.18 -5.55 5.01
C ASP A 117 3.44 -4.79 4.57
N LYS A 118 3.30 -3.57 4.00
CA LYS A 118 4.44 -2.69 3.68
C LYS A 118 5.24 -2.29 4.93
N GLU A 119 4.59 -2.07 6.05
CA GLU A 119 5.26 -1.77 7.31
C GLU A 119 6.01 -3.00 7.85
N LYS A 120 5.40 -4.17 7.76
CA LYS A 120 5.99 -5.43 8.23
C LYS A 120 7.17 -5.89 7.39
N ILE A 121 7.11 -5.75 6.05
CA ILE A 121 8.17 -6.25 5.16
C ILE A 121 9.53 -5.63 5.46
N GLN A 122 9.59 -4.46 6.09
CA GLN A 122 10.85 -3.83 6.50
C GLN A 122 11.65 -4.69 7.48
N THR A 123 10.97 -5.43 8.34
CA THR A 123 11.59 -6.24 9.40
C THR A 123 11.52 -7.75 9.15
N VAL A 124 10.58 -8.17 8.32
CA VAL A 124 10.38 -9.60 7.98
C VAL A 124 11.23 -9.96 6.77
N LYS A 125 12.08 -11.00 6.94
CA LYS A 125 12.85 -11.57 5.84
C LYS A 125 12.17 -12.84 5.33
N PRO A 126 12.34 -13.17 4.03
CA PRO A 126 11.85 -14.44 3.51
C PRO A 126 12.58 -15.62 4.17
N VAL A 127 11.82 -16.66 4.48
CA VAL A 127 12.33 -17.92 5.02
C VAL A 127 11.88 -19.05 4.08
N TRP A 128 12.79 -19.97 3.77
CA TRP A 128 12.45 -21.12 2.96
C TRP A 128 11.58 -22.11 3.74
N ASP A 129 10.39 -22.41 3.23
CA ASP A 129 9.50 -23.43 3.77
C ASP A 129 9.77 -24.76 3.06
N GLU A 130 10.41 -25.69 3.77
CA GLU A 130 10.78 -26.99 3.22
C GLU A 130 9.58 -27.85 2.84
N VAL A 131 8.45 -27.65 3.47
CA VAL A 131 7.22 -28.42 3.19
C VAL A 131 6.54 -27.89 1.93
N LYS A 132 6.35 -26.58 1.84
CA LYS A 132 5.70 -25.92 0.69
C LYS A 132 6.64 -25.74 -0.49
N LYS A 133 7.96 -25.94 -0.29
CA LYS A 133 9.00 -25.68 -1.31
C LYS A 133 8.89 -24.27 -1.91
N THR A 134 8.75 -23.29 -1.05
CA THR A 134 8.59 -21.88 -1.43
C THR A 134 9.10 -20.93 -0.35
N TRP A 135 9.42 -19.72 -0.73
CA TRP A 135 9.71 -18.65 0.23
C TRP A 135 8.44 -18.17 0.90
N VAL A 136 8.48 -17.99 2.21
CA VAL A 136 7.37 -17.44 3.01
C VAL A 136 7.86 -16.26 3.82
N TYR A 137 6.94 -15.32 4.05
CA TYR A 137 7.16 -14.14 4.87
C TYR A 137 6.26 -14.26 6.09
N GLU A 138 6.85 -14.49 7.25
CA GLU A 138 6.09 -14.71 8.48
C GLU A 138 5.27 -13.45 8.84
N GLY A 139 3.97 -13.61 8.98
CA GLY A 139 3.05 -12.52 9.33
C GLY A 139 2.67 -11.57 8.18
N LEU A 140 3.16 -11.81 6.93
CA LEU A 140 2.65 -11.15 5.73
C LEU A 140 1.62 -12.02 5.02
N VAL A 141 0.65 -11.36 4.38
CA VAL A 141 -0.35 -12.00 3.52
C VAL A 141 -0.37 -11.31 2.16
N PRO A 142 0.65 -11.51 1.32
CA PRO A 142 0.72 -10.86 0.01
C PRO A 142 -0.50 -11.21 -0.86
N ILE A 143 -1.04 -10.22 -1.55
CA ILE A 143 -2.12 -10.42 -2.54
C ILE A 143 -1.59 -11.20 -3.74
N VAL A 144 -0.34 -10.90 -4.12
CA VAL A 144 0.44 -11.67 -5.09
C VAL A 144 1.83 -11.91 -4.51
N GLN A 145 2.34 -13.09 -4.71
CA GLN A 145 3.74 -13.42 -4.49
C GLN A 145 4.24 -14.26 -5.65
N PHE A 146 5.30 -13.82 -6.28
CA PHE A 146 6.10 -14.57 -7.22
C PHE A 146 7.44 -14.85 -6.57
N ASN A 147 7.81 -16.12 -6.49
CA ASN A 147 9.06 -16.56 -5.87
C ASN A 147 10.10 -16.90 -6.92
N ASP A 148 11.36 -16.56 -6.65
CA ASP A 148 12.52 -16.96 -7.46
C ASP A 148 12.30 -16.74 -8.95
N ILE A 149 11.95 -15.51 -9.32
CA ILE A 149 11.55 -15.20 -10.69
C ILE A 149 12.73 -15.36 -11.64
N THR A 150 12.66 -16.41 -12.47
CA THR A 150 13.62 -16.68 -13.54
C THR A 150 13.02 -16.52 -14.93
N THR A 151 11.70 -16.49 -15.01
CA THR A 151 10.92 -16.32 -16.25
C THR A 151 9.75 -15.36 -15.98
N PRO A 152 9.17 -14.74 -17.02
CA PRO A 152 8.00 -13.89 -16.85
C PRO A 152 6.85 -14.64 -16.15
N GLN A 153 6.28 -14.00 -15.14
CA GLN A 153 5.11 -14.48 -14.40
C GLN A 153 4.05 -13.40 -14.38
N GLU A 154 2.78 -13.79 -14.40
CA GLU A 154 1.66 -12.86 -14.30
C GLU A 154 0.51 -13.45 -13.48
N LYS A 155 -0.25 -12.58 -12.85
CA LYS A 155 -1.45 -12.94 -12.10
C LYS A 155 -2.48 -11.83 -12.12
N THR A 156 -3.71 -12.18 -12.46
CA THR A 156 -4.85 -11.26 -12.34
C THR A 156 -5.35 -11.22 -10.90
N ILE A 157 -5.59 -10.02 -10.40
CA ILE A 157 -6.11 -9.75 -9.07
C ILE A 157 -7.36 -8.88 -9.13
N THR A 158 -8.15 -8.95 -8.08
CA THR A 158 -9.24 -8.01 -7.81
C THR A 158 -8.96 -7.33 -6.48
N ILE A 159 -8.96 -6.01 -6.47
CA ILE A 159 -8.83 -5.24 -5.24
C ILE A 159 -10.05 -5.50 -4.37
N LYS A 160 -9.83 -5.92 -3.13
CA LYS A 160 -10.89 -6.26 -2.17
C LYS A 160 -11.29 -5.07 -1.31
N GLU A 161 -10.32 -4.24 -0.94
CA GLU A 161 -10.49 -3.13 -0.01
C GLU A 161 -9.92 -1.85 -0.62
N GLN A 162 -10.54 -0.70 -0.30
CA GLN A 162 -9.97 0.59 -0.65
C GLN A 162 -8.70 0.80 0.17
N GLY A 163 -7.60 1.14 -0.51
CA GLY A 163 -6.34 1.30 0.21
C GLY A 163 -5.16 1.70 -0.65
N LYS A 164 -4.02 1.76 0.01
CA LYS A 164 -2.71 1.93 -0.60
C LYS A 164 -2.05 0.58 -0.79
N TYR A 165 -1.39 0.41 -1.92
CA TYR A 165 -0.77 -0.84 -2.33
C TYR A 165 0.65 -0.59 -2.83
N TYR A 166 1.48 -1.60 -2.70
CA TYR A 166 2.89 -1.54 -3.05
C TYR A 166 3.27 -2.75 -3.89
N LEU A 167 4.16 -2.53 -4.84
CA LEU A 167 4.79 -3.58 -5.61
C LEU A 167 6.25 -3.63 -5.21
N CYS A 168 6.67 -4.71 -4.55
CA CYS A 168 7.98 -4.83 -3.93
C CYS A 168 8.80 -5.91 -4.63
N ALA A 169 10.10 -5.66 -4.77
CA ALA A 169 11.10 -6.67 -5.13
C ALA A 169 11.99 -6.94 -3.90
N ASP A 170 12.28 -8.21 -3.61
CA ASP A 170 13.02 -8.63 -2.42
C ASP A 170 14.01 -9.74 -2.75
N ASP A 171 15.28 -9.48 -2.46
CA ASP A 171 16.40 -10.41 -2.65
C ASP A 171 17.08 -10.81 -1.32
N ARG A 172 16.51 -10.45 -0.17
CA ARG A 172 17.12 -10.66 1.18
C ARG A 172 17.25 -12.11 1.63
N LYS A 173 16.98 -13.07 0.78
CA LYS A 173 17.18 -14.51 0.98
C LYS A 173 18.62 -14.96 0.66
N GLU A 174 19.32 -14.19 -0.12
CA GLU A 174 20.69 -14.51 -0.51
C GLU A 174 21.69 -14.17 0.60
N SER A 175 22.70 -15.00 0.75
CA SER A 175 23.81 -14.72 1.65
C SER A 175 25.03 -14.31 0.83
N GLY A 176 25.55 -13.14 1.06
CA GLY A 176 26.74 -12.66 0.38
C GLY A 176 26.84 -11.15 0.36
N VAL A 177 28.00 -10.64 0.00
CA VAL A 177 28.23 -9.22 -0.23
C VAL A 177 28.45 -9.06 -1.74
N ASN A 178 27.50 -8.43 -2.40
CA ASN A 178 27.62 -8.07 -3.81
C ASN A 178 26.99 -6.70 -3.98
N ASP A 179 27.76 -5.74 -4.47
CA ASP A 179 27.29 -4.36 -4.70
C ASP A 179 26.48 -4.22 -6.01
N ALA A 180 26.17 -5.35 -6.67
CA ALA A 180 25.40 -5.31 -7.91
C ALA A 180 23.99 -4.78 -7.67
N MET A 181 23.57 -3.85 -8.52
CA MET A 181 22.20 -3.40 -8.57
C MET A 181 21.38 -4.33 -9.46
N LEU A 182 20.32 -4.88 -8.90
CA LEU A 182 19.35 -5.70 -9.62
C LEU A 182 18.24 -4.79 -10.15
N ARG A 183 17.89 -4.97 -11.41
CA ARG A 183 16.81 -4.25 -12.08
C ARG A 183 15.68 -5.21 -12.38
N VAL A 184 14.61 -5.13 -11.62
CA VAL A 184 13.47 -6.04 -11.69
C VAL A 184 12.33 -5.41 -12.49
N PRO A 185 12.11 -5.81 -13.75
CA PRO A 185 11.00 -5.28 -14.53
C PRO A 185 9.66 -5.75 -13.97
N VAL A 186 8.75 -4.80 -13.77
CA VAL A 186 7.40 -5.04 -13.24
C VAL A 186 6.36 -4.26 -14.03
N LYS A 187 5.17 -4.82 -14.13
CA LYS A 187 4.01 -4.16 -14.74
C LYS A 187 2.77 -4.36 -13.89
N LEU A 188 1.95 -3.33 -13.86
CA LEU A 188 0.59 -3.41 -13.33
C LEU A 188 -0.35 -2.82 -14.38
N THR A 189 -1.21 -3.64 -14.94
CA THR A 189 -2.14 -3.23 -16.00
C THR A 189 -3.57 -3.32 -15.48
N ARG A 190 -4.32 -2.24 -15.59
CA ARG A 190 -5.75 -2.23 -15.26
C ARG A 190 -6.55 -2.95 -16.35
N LEU A 191 -7.48 -3.82 -15.95
CA LEU A 191 -8.37 -4.58 -16.83
C LEU A 191 -9.73 -3.88 -16.99
#